data_854bafc1f40f77cd2be5dc01d4cf67a2
#
_entry.id   854bafc1f40f77cd2be5dc01d4cf67a2
#
_cell.length_a   1.000
_cell.length_b   1.000
_cell.length_c   1.000
_cell.angle_alpha   90.00
_cell.angle_beta   90.00
_cell.angle_gamma   90.00
#
_symmetry.space_group_name_H-M   'P 1'
#
loop_
_entity.id
_entity.type
_entity.pdbx_description
1 polymer ?
#
loop_
_entity_poly.entity_id
_entity_poly.type
_entity_poly.pdbx_seq_one_letter_code
_entity_poly.pdbx_strand_id
1 'polypeptide(L)'
;MEFFVGIFGFEEIEKPAILQARGGVWFNCNDIIVHMGVEEPFSPARKAHPAFEVEGLLSLRPHLDEHDVDFIDDTDLPGADRIYVNDPFGNRLEFLEWH
;
A
#
# COMPACT_ATOMS: atom_id res chain seq x y z
N MET A 1 1.29 11.27 -4.48
CA MET A 1 0.50 10.98 -3.27
C MET A 1 1.43 10.78 -2.08
N GLU A 2 1.19 11.55 -1.05
CA GLU A 2 2.00 11.51 0.17
C GLU A 2 1.98 10.15 0.85
N PHE A 3 0.84 9.47 0.86
CA PHE A 3 0.71 8.17 1.52
C PHE A 3 1.67 7.13 0.93
N PHE A 4 1.65 6.95 -0.39
CA PHE A 4 2.48 5.92 -1.01
C PHE A 4 3.92 6.38 -1.23
N VAL A 5 4.13 7.62 -1.61
CA VAL A 5 5.47 8.15 -1.89
C VAL A 5 6.18 8.54 -0.59
N GLY A 6 5.53 9.38 0.24
CA GLY A 6 6.17 9.92 1.42
C GLY A 6 6.31 8.92 2.56
N ILE A 7 5.31 8.06 2.77
CA ILE A 7 5.31 7.12 3.90
C ILE A 7 5.92 5.78 3.50
N PHE A 8 5.49 5.19 2.38
CA PHE A 8 5.95 3.87 1.96
C PHE A 8 7.13 3.91 0.99
N GLY A 9 7.50 5.07 0.48
CA GLY A 9 8.65 5.21 -0.40
C GLY A 9 8.43 4.68 -1.81
N PHE A 10 7.18 4.56 -2.26
CA PHE A 10 6.90 4.21 -3.64
C PHE A 10 7.31 5.36 -4.55
N GLU A 11 7.80 5.03 -5.72
CA GLU A 11 8.15 6.02 -6.73
C GLU A 11 6.98 6.21 -7.68
N GLU A 12 6.43 7.44 -7.74
CA GLU A 12 5.39 7.76 -8.70
C GLU A 12 6.02 7.83 -10.10
N ILE A 13 5.44 7.08 -11.04
CA ILE A 13 5.92 7.04 -12.42
C ILE A 13 4.88 7.62 -13.37
N GLU A 14 5.37 8.11 -14.52
CA GLU A 14 4.51 8.71 -15.53
C GLU A 14 3.71 7.64 -16.26
N LYS A 15 2.39 7.86 -16.37
CA LYS A 15 1.53 7.00 -17.17
C LYS A 15 1.69 7.33 -18.65
N PRO A 16 1.47 6.36 -19.55
CA PRO A 16 1.37 6.67 -20.97
C PRO A 16 0.36 7.80 -21.23
N ALA A 17 0.68 8.71 -22.16
CA ALA A 17 -0.13 9.89 -22.41
C ALA A 17 -1.60 9.56 -22.70
N ILE A 18 -1.86 8.46 -23.41
CA ILE A 18 -3.22 8.04 -23.73
C ILE A 18 -4.04 7.67 -22.50
N LEU A 19 -3.39 7.34 -21.37
CA LEU A 19 -4.05 6.95 -20.14
C LEU A 19 -4.14 8.08 -19.10
N GLN A 20 -3.43 9.19 -19.32
CA GLN A 20 -3.41 10.28 -18.35
C GLN A 20 -4.78 10.91 -18.14
N ALA A 21 -5.60 10.97 -19.17
CA ALA A 21 -6.95 11.54 -19.10
C ALA A 21 -7.92 10.72 -18.24
N ARG A 22 -7.58 9.46 -17.96
CA ARG A 22 -8.44 8.59 -17.15
C ARG A 22 -8.29 8.82 -15.64
N GLY A 23 -7.33 9.64 -15.23
CA GLY A 23 -7.01 9.84 -13.82
C GLY A 23 -6.25 8.67 -13.22
N GLY A 24 -6.00 8.74 -11.91
CA GLY A 24 -5.22 7.75 -11.20
C GLY A 24 -3.73 7.97 -11.32
N VAL A 25 -2.96 7.14 -10.64
CA VAL A 25 -1.50 7.24 -10.59
C VAL A 25 -0.87 5.87 -10.69
N TRP A 26 0.36 5.83 -11.17
CA TRP A 26 1.17 4.61 -11.21
C TRP A 26 2.38 4.79 -10.30
N PHE A 27 2.73 3.73 -9.59
CA PHE A 27 3.90 3.71 -8.71
C PHE A 27 4.81 2.55 -9.04
N ASN A 28 6.11 2.77 -8.88
CA ASN A 28 7.10 1.71 -8.91
C ASN A 28 7.45 1.32 -7.47
N CYS A 29 7.30 0.04 -7.16
CA CYS A 29 7.67 -0.52 -5.87
C CYS A 29 8.65 -1.67 -6.14
N ASN A 30 9.94 -1.39 -6.11
CA ASN A 30 11.00 -2.31 -6.53
C ASN A 30 10.74 -2.80 -7.98
N ASP A 31 10.52 -4.09 -8.19
CA ASP A 31 10.29 -4.67 -9.51
C ASP A 31 8.81 -4.74 -9.89
N ILE A 32 7.94 -4.16 -9.08
CA ILE A 32 6.50 -4.23 -9.27
C ILE A 32 5.97 -2.84 -9.59
N ILE A 33 5.12 -2.75 -10.60
CA ILE A 33 4.42 -1.50 -10.94
C ILE A 33 2.99 -1.63 -10.42
N VAL A 34 2.57 -0.64 -9.62
CA VAL A 34 1.22 -0.58 -9.06
C VAL A 34 0.44 0.52 -9.76
N HIS A 35 -0.70 0.16 -10.33
CA HIS A 35 -1.61 1.11 -10.97
C HIS A 35 -2.78 1.37 -10.03
N MET A 36 -3.10 2.65 -9.84
CA MET A 36 -4.28 3.04 -9.07
C MET A 36 -5.22 3.81 -9.97
N GLY A 37 -6.43 3.30 -10.10
CA GLY A 37 -7.45 3.92 -10.93
C GLY A 37 -8.36 4.82 -10.13
N VAL A 38 -9.21 5.55 -10.84
CA VAL A 38 -10.27 6.37 -10.27
C VAL A 38 -11.61 5.66 -10.50
N GLU A 39 -12.39 5.51 -9.44
CA GLU A 39 -13.72 4.93 -9.50
C GLU A 39 -14.72 5.92 -8.90
N GLU A 40 -15.81 6.16 -9.61
CA GLU A 40 -16.86 7.05 -9.14
C GLU A 40 -18.25 6.43 -9.37
N PRO A 41 -19.06 6.24 -8.31
CA PRO A 41 -18.71 6.40 -6.90
C PRO A 41 -17.72 5.35 -6.44
N PHE A 42 -16.83 5.71 -5.51
CA PHE A 42 -15.82 4.81 -5.01
C PHE A 42 -16.32 3.98 -3.83
N SER A 43 -16.04 2.69 -3.85
CA SER A 43 -16.30 1.79 -2.73
C SER A 43 -15.10 0.87 -2.57
N PRO A 44 -14.34 0.99 -1.46
CA PRO A 44 -13.19 0.12 -1.26
C PRO A 44 -13.61 -1.34 -1.08
N ALA A 45 -12.81 -2.25 -1.60
CA ALA A 45 -13.02 -3.67 -1.38
C ALA A 45 -12.77 -3.99 0.10
N ARG A 46 -13.62 -4.83 0.68
CA ARG A 46 -13.52 -5.16 2.10
C ARG A 46 -12.55 -6.30 2.39
N LYS A 47 -12.41 -7.23 1.46
CA LYS A 47 -11.56 -8.42 1.64
C LYS A 47 -10.44 -8.49 0.63
N ALA A 48 -10.73 -8.19 -0.63
CA ALA A 48 -9.69 -8.19 -1.65
C ALA A 48 -8.70 -7.06 -1.38
N HIS A 49 -7.41 -7.40 -1.32
CA HIS A 49 -6.36 -6.41 -1.03
C HIS A 49 -5.03 -6.92 -1.57
N PRO A 50 -4.12 -6.02 -1.95
CA PRO A 50 -2.77 -6.43 -2.28
C PRO A 50 -1.99 -6.77 -1.02
N ALA A 51 -1.04 -7.70 -1.15
CA ALA A 51 -0.10 -8.05 -0.10
C ALA A 51 1.32 -7.79 -0.59
N PHE A 52 2.09 -7.08 0.20
CA PHE A 52 3.47 -6.77 -0.10
C PHE A 52 4.39 -7.51 0.86
N GLU A 53 5.30 -8.31 0.32
CA GLU A 53 6.36 -8.91 1.12
C GLU A 53 7.43 -7.87 1.37
N VAL A 54 7.80 -7.67 2.62
CA VAL A 54 8.80 -6.67 3.01
C VAL A 54 9.87 -7.30 3.89
N GLU A 55 11.01 -6.63 3.94
CA GLU A 55 12.05 -6.88 4.93
C GLU A 55 12.02 -5.75 5.95
N GLY A 56 12.16 -6.10 7.23
CA GLY A 56 12.19 -5.11 8.29
C GLY A 56 10.84 -4.59 8.71
N LEU A 57 9.84 -5.47 8.83
CA LEU A 57 8.52 -5.11 9.32
C LEU A 57 8.59 -4.48 10.73
N LEU A 58 9.58 -4.92 11.52
CA LEU A 58 9.84 -4.36 12.85
C LEU A 58 10.18 -2.88 12.80
N SER A 59 10.85 -2.43 11.74
CA SER A 59 11.16 -1.01 11.52
C SER A 59 10.00 -0.24 10.90
N LEU A 60 9.12 -0.92 10.18
CA LEU A 60 7.96 -0.28 9.55
C LEU A 60 6.95 0.20 10.59
N ARG A 61 6.71 -0.58 11.65
CA ARG A 61 5.74 -0.21 12.68
C ARG A 61 6.00 1.16 13.30
N PRO A 62 7.20 1.45 13.84
CA PRO A 62 7.46 2.79 14.39
C PRO A 62 7.44 3.88 13.31
N HIS A 63 7.80 3.58 12.09
CA HIS A 63 7.71 4.52 10.99
C HIS A 63 6.26 4.93 10.72
N LEU A 64 5.33 3.98 10.76
CA LEU A 64 3.90 4.27 10.59
C LEU A 64 3.36 5.09 11.78
N ASP A 65 3.76 4.77 13.00
CA ASP A 65 3.38 5.54 14.18
C ASP A 65 3.87 6.98 14.09
N GLU A 66 5.07 7.19 13.58
CA GLU A 66 5.67 8.51 13.40
C GLU A 66 4.88 9.36 12.41
N HIS A 67 4.24 8.73 11.42
CA HIS A 67 3.41 9.39 10.42
C HIS A 67 1.91 9.36 10.74
N ASP A 68 1.54 8.96 11.95
CA ASP A 68 0.15 8.86 12.41
C ASP A 68 -0.70 7.93 11.53
N VAL A 69 -0.11 6.85 11.03
CA VAL A 69 -0.81 5.84 10.26
C VAL A 69 -1.17 4.67 11.15
N ASP A 70 -2.46 4.40 11.28
CA ASP A 70 -2.94 3.26 12.06
C ASP A 70 -2.68 1.95 11.32
N PHE A 71 -2.33 0.92 12.07
CA PHE A 71 -2.17 -0.42 11.52
C PHE A 71 -2.69 -1.46 12.52
N ILE A 72 -3.02 -2.63 12.00
CA ILE A 72 -3.51 -3.75 12.80
C ILE A 72 -2.53 -4.91 12.66
N ASP A 73 -1.97 -5.36 13.79
CA ASP A 73 -1.15 -6.57 13.80
C ASP A 73 -2.03 -7.80 13.65
N ASP A 74 -1.55 -8.76 12.87
CA ASP A 74 -2.24 -10.04 12.68
C ASP A 74 -1.24 -11.17 12.91
N THR A 75 -1.56 -12.05 13.84
CA THR A 75 -0.70 -13.17 14.22
C THR A 75 -1.23 -14.51 13.71
N ASP A 76 -2.29 -14.50 12.90
CA ASP A 76 -2.94 -15.73 12.45
C ASP A 76 -2.24 -16.41 11.26
N LEU A 77 -1.29 -15.73 10.61
CA LEU A 77 -0.55 -16.31 9.50
C LEU A 77 0.66 -17.09 10.02
N PRO A 78 0.67 -18.43 9.91
CA PRO A 78 1.81 -19.21 10.37
C PRO A 78 3.09 -18.88 9.59
N GLY A 79 4.20 -18.73 10.31
CA GLY A 79 5.52 -18.53 9.71
C GLY A 79 5.80 -17.11 9.22
N ALA A 80 4.96 -16.16 9.55
CA ALA A 80 5.17 -14.77 9.14
C ALA A 80 4.64 -13.78 10.17
N ASP A 81 5.19 -12.59 10.15
CA ASP A 81 4.59 -11.41 10.78
C ASP A 81 3.89 -10.62 9.70
N ARG A 82 2.72 -10.07 10.03
CA ARG A 82 2.02 -9.19 9.08
C ARG A 82 1.23 -8.11 9.78
N ILE A 83 1.00 -7.01 9.04
CA ILE A 83 0.13 -5.92 9.46
C ILE A 83 -0.81 -5.56 8.32
N TYR A 84 -1.94 -4.98 8.68
CA TYR A 84 -2.89 -4.38 7.75
C TYR A 84 -2.91 -2.88 7.94
N VAL A 85 -2.92 -2.15 6.83
CA VAL A 85 -3.00 -0.69 6.81
C VAL A 85 -4.08 -0.31 5.83
N ASN A 86 -4.87 0.71 6.16
CA ASN A 86 -5.81 1.30 5.21
C ASN A 86 -5.19 2.55 4.61
N ASP A 87 -5.34 2.71 3.29
CA ASP A 87 -4.94 3.95 2.64
C ASP A 87 -5.96 5.07 2.92
N PRO A 88 -5.70 6.33 2.51
CA PRO A 88 -6.62 7.43 2.78
C PRO A 88 -8.02 7.25 2.20
N PHE A 89 -8.21 6.36 1.24
CA PHE A 89 -9.50 6.08 0.62
C PHE A 89 -10.19 4.84 1.20
N GLY A 90 -9.57 4.18 2.18
CA GLY A 90 -10.10 3.00 2.82
C GLY A 90 -9.72 1.68 2.17
N ASN A 91 -8.82 1.69 1.19
CA ASN A 91 -8.32 0.46 0.60
C ASN A 91 -7.40 -0.25 1.60
N ARG A 92 -7.59 -1.56 1.74
CA ARG A 92 -6.76 -2.36 2.63
C ARG A 92 -5.46 -2.73 1.94
N LEU A 93 -4.36 -2.63 2.68
CA LEU A 93 -3.04 -3.08 2.27
C LEU A 93 -2.51 -4.05 3.31
N GLU A 94 -1.84 -5.09 2.86
CA GLU A 94 -1.18 -6.04 3.74
C GLU A 94 0.33 -5.96 3.53
N PHE A 95 1.07 -5.92 4.63
CA PHE A 95 2.53 -6.00 4.61
C PHE A 95 2.96 -7.19 5.46
N LEU A 96 3.76 -8.08 4.90
CA LEU A 96 4.16 -9.29 5.59
C LEU A 96 5.66 -9.54 5.45
N GLU A 97 6.22 -10.21 6.45
CA GLU A 97 7.60 -10.65 6.45
C GLU A 97 7.65 -12.09 6.92
N TRP A 98 8.20 -12.97 6.09
CA TRP A 98 8.37 -14.36 6.44
C TRP A 98 9.51 -14.54 7.43
N HIS A 99 9.31 -15.43 8.38
CA HIS A 99 10.33 -15.80 9.37
C HIS A 99 11.51 -16.57 8.78
#